data_bf6c9ec45a470e5bea2a020e88665e40
#
_entry.id   bf6c9ec45a470e5bea2a020e88665e40
#
_cell.length_a   1.000
_cell.length_b   1.000
_cell.length_c   1.000
_cell.angle_alpha   90.00
_cell.angle_beta   90.00
_cell.angle_gamma   90.00
#
_symmetry.space_group_name_H-M   'P 1'
#
loop_
_entity.id
_entity.type
_entity.pdbx_description
1 polymer ?
#
loop_
_entity_poly.entity_id
_entity_poly.type
_entity_poly.pdbx_seq_one_letter_code
_entity_poly.pdbx_strand_id
1 'polypeptide(L)'
;MNPYPIFAYIIARLAAKTLAAAELSRNDEWLGITIGVTQTSMAAAHALRASWPWWTRWLARYVFPPVKRVLADRARAAEILRPILEERVAALRSNSPRTGRPNDGIQWLVEYYHAVGKGARLTPELLAQNQLFYAMAAIHSSTAILLSILYDLIDERHEHAKADLVGEIEQAHKEFGSWSRQALSKLVKLDSFMKESQRIHYVGHGKCHIPSLAPFRVGV
;
A
#
# COMPACT_ATOMS: atom_id res chain seq x y z
N MET A 1 -19.48 4.77 13.14
CA MET A 1 -18.86 5.24 11.87
C MET A 1 -17.75 4.26 11.51
N ASN A 2 -17.65 3.81 10.25
CA ASN A 2 -16.54 2.94 9.82
C ASN A 2 -15.35 3.80 9.37
N PRO A 3 -14.22 3.82 10.09
CA PRO A 3 -13.09 4.67 9.74
C PRO A 3 -12.24 4.11 8.58
N TYR A 4 -12.43 2.83 8.22
CA TYR A 4 -11.62 2.15 7.21
C TYR A 4 -11.51 2.90 5.87
N PRO A 5 -12.60 3.40 5.24
CA PRO A 5 -12.50 4.09 3.96
C PRO A 5 -11.64 5.36 4.01
N ILE A 6 -11.68 6.09 5.12
CA ILE A 6 -10.91 7.32 5.31
C ILE A 6 -9.43 6.99 5.38
N PHE A 7 -9.04 6.02 6.21
CA PHE A 7 -7.64 5.62 6.34
C PHE A 7 -7.11 4.97 5.07
N ALA A 8 -7.92 4.13 4.40
CA ALA A 8 -7.54 3.53 3.12
C ALA A 8 -7.26 4.60 2.05
N TYR A 9 -8.06 5.66 2.00
CA TYR A 9 -7.85 6.78 1.08
C TYR A 9 -6.55 7.55 1.40
N ILE A 10 -6.28 7.84 2.68
CA ILE A 10 -5.05 8.51 3.10
C ILE A 10 -3.82 7.66 2.74
N ILE A 11 -3.85 6.36 3.08
CA ILE A 11 -2.75 5.44 2.76
C ILE A 11 -2.58 5.28 1.25
N ALA A 12 -3.67 5.20 0.48
CA ALA A 12 -3.60 5.14 -0.98
C ALA A 12 -2.90 6.36 -1.59
N ARG A 13 -3.17 7.56 -1.09
CA ARG A 13 -2.49 8.79 -1.52
C ARG A 13 -1.01 8.78 -1.21
N LEU A 14 -0.63 8.34 -0.01
CA LEU A 14 0.77 8.21 0.40
C LEU A 14 1.50 7.15 -0.45
N ALA A 15 0.87 5.99 -0.63
CA ALA A 15 1.41 4.91 -1.45
C ALA A 15 1.56 5.35 -2.93
N ALA A 16 0.56 6.03 -3.49
CA ALA A 16 0.63 6.54 -4.86
C ALA A 16 1.80 7.52 -5.04
N LYS A 17 2.03 8.41 -4.07
CA LYS A 17 3.11 9.40 -4.13
C LYS A 17 4.50 8.76 -4.13
N THR A 18 4.69 7.65 -3.42
CA THR A 18 5.99 7.00 -3.23
C THR A 18 6.22 5.83 -4.18
N LEU A 19 5.23 4.95 -4.31
CA LEU A 19 5.34 3.69 -5.06
C LEU A 19 4.92 3.83 -6.52
N ALA A 20 4.12 4.83 -6.86
CA ALA A 20 3.72 5.12 -8.23
C ALA A 20 4.37 6.42 -8.72
N ALA A 21 3.59 7.51 -8.75
CA ALA A 21 4.06 8.84 -9.11
C ALA A 21 3.30 9.90 -8.32
N ALA A 22 3.93 11.05 -8.09
CA ALA A 22 3.35 12.12 -7.28
C ALA A 22 2.02 12.66 -7.86
N GLU A 23 1.90 12.70 -9.18
CA GLU A 23 0.70 13.13 -9.92
C GLU A 23 -0.50 12.23 -9.61
N LEU A 24 -0.25 10.93 -9.46
CA LEU A 24 -1.29 9.92 -9.18
C LEU A 24 -1.87 10.03 -7.77
N SER A 25 -1.15 10.65 -6.85
CA SER A 25 -1.64 10.85 -5.46
C SER A 25 -2.86 11.76 -5.35
N ARG A 26 -3.21 12.49 -6.42
CA ARG A 26 -4.37 13.37 -6.52
C ARG A 26 -5.34 12.97 -7.62
N ASN A 27 -5.10 11.85 -8.29
CA ASN A 27 -5.99 11.32 -9.31
C ASN A 27 -7.02 10.40 -8.66
N ASP A 28 -8.27 10.87 -8.52
CA ASP A 28 -9.34 10.14 -7.83
C ASP A 28 -9.69 8.81 -8.52
N GLU A 29 -9.58 8.75 -9.85
CA GLU A 29 -9.82 7.52 -10.60
C GLU A 29 -8.74 6.47 -10.28
N TRP A 30 -7.46 6.86 -10.27
CA TRP A 30 -6.36 6.01 -9.88
C TRP A 30 -6.53 5.49 -8.44
N LEU A 31 -6.85 6.39 -7.51
CA LEU A 31 -7.08 6.02 -6.11
C LEU A 31 -8.26 5.06 -5.96
N GLY A 32 -9.35 5.29 -6.68
CA GLY A 32 -10.50 4.39 -6.70
C GLY A 32 -10.15 2.98 -7.21
N ILE A 33 -9.40 2.88 -8.31
CA ILE A 33 -8.93 1.62 -8.86
C ILE A 33 -8.02 0.89 -7.86
N THR A 34 -7.02 1.58 -7.30
CA THR A 34 -6.03 0.96 -6.40
C THR A 34 -6.62 0.49 -5.08
N ILE A 35 -7.59 1.22 -4.51
CA ILE A 35 -8.32 0.79 -3.32
C ILE A 35 -9.26 -0.38 -3.64
N GLY A 36 -9.97 -0.31 -4.78
CA GLY A 36 -10.97 -1.31 -5.15
C GLY A 36 -10.40 -2.62 -5.68
N VAL A 37 -9.24 -2.60 -6.33
CA VAL A 37 -8.66 -3.76 -7.03
C VAL A 37 -8.46 -4.99 -6.13
N THR A 38 -8.12 -4.80 -4.87
CA THR A 38 -7.93 -5.90 -3.93
C THR A 38 -9.24 -6.63 -3.66
N GLN A 39 -10.30 -5.88 -3.37
CA GLN A 39 -11.61 -6.44 -3.07
C GLN A 39 -12.20 -7.12 -4.31
N THR A 40 -12.13 -6.45 -5.48
CA THR A 40 -12.62 -7.02 -6.74
C THR A 40 -11.84 -8.27 -7.14
N SER A 41 -10.51 -8.27 -6.98
CA SER A 41 -9.67 -9.42 -7.30
C SER A 41 -9.91 -10.60 -6.36
N MET A 42 -10.02 -10.36 -5.05
CA MET A 42 -10.31 -11.40 -4.06
C MET A 42 -11.71 -11.99 -4.26
N ALA A 43 -12.71 -11.15 -4.48
CA ALA A 43 -14.07 -11.59 -4.77
C ALA A 43 -14.13 -12.41 -6.07
N ALA A 44 -13.46 -11.94 -7.13
CA ALA A 44 -13.38 -12.67 -8.40
C ALA A 44 -12.68 -14.03 -8.24
N ALA A 45 -11.57 -14.08 -7.50
CA ALA A 45 -10.83 -15.31 -7.24
C ALA A 45 -11.66 -16.32 -6.42
N HIS A 46 -12.35 -15.83 -5.38
CA HIS A 46 -13.23 -16.66 -4.56
C HIS A 46 -14.41 -17.21 -5.38
N ALA A 47 -15.12 -16.36 -6.10
CA ALA A 47 -16.25 -16.74 -6.94
C ALA A 47 -15.82 -17.72 -8.06
N LEU A 48 -14.64 -17.49 -8.65
CA LEU A 48 -14.10 -18.40 -9.67
C LEU A 48 -13.78 -19.79 -9.10
N ARG A 49 -13.21 -19.85 -7.88
CA ARG A 49 -12.91 -21.13 -7.22
C ARG A 49 -14.17 -21.89 -6.82
N ALA A 50 -15.19 -21.16 -6.35
CA ALA A 50 -16.46 -21.74 -5.90
C ALA A 50 -17.34 -22.25 -7.04
N SER A 51 -17.35 -21.54 -8.20
CA SER A 51 -18.33 -21.78 -9.26
C SER A 51 -17.77 -22.43 -10.51
N TRP A 52 -16.44 -22.52 -10.65
CA TRP A 52 -15.82 -22.98 -11.90
C TRP A 52 -14.85 -24.15 -11.70
N PRO A 53 -15.03 -25.26 -12.44
CA PRO A 53 -14.05 -26.35 -12.50
C PRO A 53 -12.69 -25.82 -12.98
N TRP A 54 -11.61 -26.37 -12.45
CA TRP A 54 -10.25 -25.90 -12.72
C TRP A 54 -9.89 -25.87 -14.22
N TRP A 55 -10.40 -26.82 -15.00
CA TRP A 55 -10.14 -27.00 -16.43
C TRP A 55 -10.91 -26.00 -17.34
N THR A 56 -11.96 -25.33 -16.82
CA THR A 56 -12.70 -24.28 -17.55
C THR A 56 -12.31 -22.87 -17.15
N ARG A 57 -11.46 -22.70 -16.15
CA ARG A 57 -11.12 -21.35 -15.61
C ARG A 57 -10.51 -20.41 -16.63
N TRP A 58 -9.86 -20.93 -17.68
CA TRP A 58 -9.33 -20.10 -18.75
C TRP A 58 -10.43 -19.37 -19.55
N LEU A 59 -11.66 -19.91 -19.60
CA LEU A 59 -12.81 -19.26 -20.23
C LEU A 59 -13.36 -18.09 -19.40
N ALA A 60 -13.10 -18.05 -18.10
CA ALA A 60 -13.64 -17.04 -17.19
C ALA A 60 -13.28 -15.61 -17.61
N ARG A 61 -12.10 -15.41 -18.23
CA ARG A 61 -11.68 -14.11 -18.76
C ARG A 61 -12.64 -13.55 -19.81
N TYR A 62 -13.38 -14.39 -20.51
CA TYR A 62 -14.29 -13.99 -21.59
C TYR A 62 -15.75 -13.86 -21.14
N VAL A 63 -16.18 -14.70 -20.19
CA VAL A 63 -17.61 -14.83 -19.88
C VAL A 63 -17.96 -14.52 -18.42
N PHE A 64 -17.00 -14.50 -17.49
CA PHE A 64 -17.26 -14.33 -16.08
C PHE A 64 -17.15 -12.85 -15.64
N PRO A 65 -18.28 -12.19 -15.28
CA PRO A 65 -18.30 -10.74 -15.02
C PRO A 65 -17.29 -10.27 -13.95
N PRO A 66 -17.08 -10.98 -12.82
CA PRO A 66 -16.10 -10.53 -11.84
C PRO A 66 -14.67 -10.48 -12.38
N VAL A 67 -14.27 -11.46 -13.20
CA VAL A 67 -12.94 -11.47 -13.83
C VAL A 67 -12.83 -10.36 -14.88
N LYS A 68 -13.89 -10.15 -15.68
CA LYS A 68 -13.94 -9.05 -16.67
C LYS A 68 -13.75 -7.68 -16.01
N ARG A 69 -14.33 -7.47 -14.83
CA ARG A 69 -14.14 -6.21 -14.07
C ARG A 69 -12.69 -6.01 -13.68
N VAL A 70 -12.03 -7.04 -13.12
CA VAL A 70 -10.60 -6.96 -12.77
C VAL A 70 -9.73 -6.64 -13.99
N LEU A 71 -10.05 -7.25 -15.14
CA LEU A 71 -9.33 -6.98 -16.39
C LEU A 71 -9.58 -5.56 -16.91
N ALA A 72 -10.80 -5.04 -16.78
CA ALA A 72 -11.13 -3.66 -17.14
C ALA A 72 -10.41 -2.64 -16.23
N ASP A 73 -10.39 -2.86 -14.91
CA ASP A 73 -9.67 -2.02 -13.97
C ASP A 73 -8.17 -1.99 -14.29
N ARG A 74 -7.59 -3.15 -14.64
CA ARG A 74 -6.19 -3.25 -15.07
C ARG A 74 -5.93 -2.50 -16.39
N ALA A 75 -6.81 -2.64 -17.37
CA ALA A 75 -6.69 -1.93 -18.64
C ALA A 75 -6.76 -0.42 -18.43
N ARG A 76 -7.71 0.03 -17.61
CA ARG A 76 -7.84 1.45 -17.27
C ARG A 76 -6.63 2.00 -16.53
N ALA A 77 -6.07 1.23 -15.59
CA ALA A 77 -4.82 1.58 -14.93
C ALA A 77 -3.66 1.72 -15.94
N ALA A 78 -3.57 0.84 -16.93
CA ALA A 78 -2.56 0.92 -17.99
C ALA A 78 -2.71 2.19 -18.85
N GLU A 79 -3.94 2.61 -19.16
CA GLU A 79 -4.20 3.86 -19.88
C GLU A 79 -3.74 5.09 -19.07
N ILE A 80 -4.02 5.12 -17.77
CA ILE A 80 -3.58 6.21 -16.87
C ILE A 80 -2.06 6.26 -16.78
N LEU A 81 -1.40 5.12 -16.74
CA LEU A 81 0.06 5.03 -16.58
C LEU A 81 0.84 5.24 -17.89
N ARG A 82 0.21 5.07 -19.05
CA ARG A 82 0.85 5.18 -20.35
C ARG A 82 1.60 6.49 -20.57
N PRO A 83 0.98 7.68 -20.41
CA PRO A 83 1.67 8.94 -20.62
C PRO A 83 2.86 9.13 -19.68
N ILE A 84 2.73 8.72 -18.43
CA ILE A 84 3.80 8.81 -17.42
C ILE A 84 4.97 7.91 -17.84
N LEU A 85 4.70 6.68 -18.27
CA LEU A 85 5.73 5.75 -18.72
C LEU A 85 6.47 6.29 -19.96
N GLU A 86 5.75 6.80 -20.94
CA GLU A 86 6.30 7.36 -22.17
C GLU A 86 7.21 8.55 -21.86
N GLU A 87 6.81 9.46 -20.99
CA GLU A 87 7.60 10.59 -20.54
C GLU A 87 8.90 10.15 -19.86
N ARG A 88 8.80 9.19 -18.90
CA ARG A 88 9.99 8.67 -18.19
C ARG A 88 10.99 7.96 -19.10
N VAL A 89 10.49 7.16 -20.05
CA VAL A 89 11.32 6.47 -21.03
C VAL A 89 11.99 7.47 -22.00
N ALA A 90 11.27 8.50 -22.44
CA ALA A 90 11.82 9.56 -23.28
C ALA A 90 12.93 10.34 -22.55
N ALA A 91 12.72 10.69 -21.28
CA ALA A 91 13.70 11.37 -20.44
C ALA A 91 14.97 10.54 -20.23
N LEU A 92 14.85 9.21 -20.12
CA LEU A 92 16.02 8.32 -20.07
C LEU A 92 16.81 8.28 -21.38
N ARG A 93 16.10 8.21 -22.52
CA ARG A 93 16.73 8.15 -23.86
C ARG A 93 17.46 9.45 -24.22
N SER A 94 16.93 10.60 -23.79
CA SER A 94 17.56 11.91 -24.01
C SER A 94 18.76 12.17 -23.11
N ASN A 95 19.17 11.18 -22.30
CA ASN A 95 20.29 11.28 -21.36
C ASN A 95 20.20 12.49 -20.42
N SER A 96 18.96 12.90 -20.09
CA SER A 96 18.70 14.00 -19.17
C SER A 96 19.40 13.80 -17.84
N PRO A 97 19.96 14.85 -17.22
CA PRO A 97 20.69 14.74 -15.95
C PRO A 97 19.84 14.01 -14.89
N ARG A 98 20.49 13.20 -14.07
CA ARG A 98 19.82 12.53 -12.93
C ARG A 98 19.23 13.52 -11.92
N THR A 99 19.83 14.70 -11.87
CA THR A 99 19.37 15.81 -11.01
C THR A 99 18.02 16.31 -11.50
N GLY A 100 16.97 16.11 -10.70
CA GLY A 100 15.60 16.50 -11.03
C GLY A 100 14.69 15.38 -11.52
N ARG A 101 15.20 14.16 -11.71
CA ARG A 101 14.32 13.00 -11.99
C ARG A 101 13.48 12.69 -10.76
N PRO A 102 12.20 12.32 -10.94
CA PRO A 102 11.38 11.85 -9.83
C PRO A 102 12.00 10.65 -9.12
N ASN A 103 11.85 10.62 -7.82
CA ASN A 103 12.31 9.51 -6.99
C ASN A 103 11.08 8.72 -6.51
N ASP A 104 10.52 7.93 -7.42
CA ASP A 104 9.30 7.16 -7.22
C ASP A 104 9.39 5.75 -7.81
N GLY A 105 8.42 4.90 -7.51
CA GLY A 105 8.44 3.49 -7.90
C GLY A 105 8.38 3.28 -9.41
N ILE A 106 7.74 4.15 -10.18
CA ILE A 106 7.73 4.08 -11.64
C ILE A 106 9.12 4.38 -12.19
N GLN A 107 9.78 5.41 -11.68
CA GLN A 107 11.13 5.77 -12.10
C GLN A 107 12.12 4.63 -11.81
N TRP A 108 12.03 4.01 -10.63
CA TRP A 108 12.90 2.88 -10.27
C TRP A 108 12.70 1.69 -11.20
N LEU A 109 11.45 1.38 -11.57
CA LEU A 109 11.16 0.31 -12.53
C LEU A 109 11.71 0.63 -13.92
N VAL A 110 11.52 1.84 -14.41
CA VAL A 110 12.00 2.28 -15.73
C VAL A 110 13.52 2.20 -15.78
N GLU A 111 14.23 2.70 -14.76
CA GLU A 111 15.68 2.62 -14.66
C GLU A 111 16.19 1.16 -14.56
N TYR A 112 15.52 0.32 -13.76
CA TYR A 112 15.85 -1.09 -13.64
C TYR A 112 15.72 -1.83 -14.98
N TYR A 113 14.57 -1.70 -15.66
CA TYR A 113 14.34 -2.38 -16.94
C TYR A 113 15.31 -1.89 -18.03
N HIS A 114 15.67 -0.62 -18.00
CA HIS A 114 16.69 -0.06 -18.89
C HIS A 114 18.09 -0.63 -18.57
N ALA A 115 18.49 -0.64 -17.33
CA ALA A 115 19.81 -1.12 -16.90
C ALA A 115 20.05 -2.60 -17.22
N VAL A 116 19.00 -3.44 -17.16
CA VAL A 116 19.11 -4.88 -17.51
C VAL A 116 18.87 -5.15 -19.01
N GLY A 117 18.85 -4.12 -19.85
CA GLY A 117 18.64 -4.26 -21.30
C GLY A 117 17.25 -4.77 -21.72
N LYS A 118 16.26 -4.68 -20.83
CA LYS A 118 14.89 -5.17 -21.05
C LYS A 118 13.86 -4.04 -21.17
N GLY A 119 14.27 -2.81 -21.49
CA GLY A 119 13.39 -1.64 -21.54
C GLY A 119 12.17 -1.82 -22.43
N ALA A 120 12.31 -2.51 -23.57
CA ALA A 120 11.19 -2.81 -24.46
C ALA A 120 10.12 -3.76 -23.85
N ARG A 121 10.42 -4.46 -22.76
CA ARG A 121 9.46 -5.33 -22.06
C ARG A 121 8.58 -4.58 -21.07
N LEU A 122 8.97 -3.38 -20.65
CA LEU A 122 8.16 -2.55 -19.75
C LEU A 122 7.05 -1.87 -20.53
N THR A 123 5.94 -2.58 -20.70
CA THR A 123 4.72 -2.04 -21.33
C THR A 123 3.82 -1.38 -20.29
N PRO A 124 2.88 -0.51 -20.69
CA PRO A 124 1.89 0.07 -19.77
C PRO A 124 1.09 -0.99 -19.00
N GLU A 125 0.78 -2.12 -19.63
CA GLU A 125 0.03 -3.23 -19.02
C GLU A 125 0.87 -3.94 -17.94
N LEU A 126 2.16 -4.15 -18.19
CA LEU A 126 3.07 -4.72 -17.19
C LEU A 126 3.30 -3.75 -16.04
N LEU A 127 3.46 -2.46 -16.35
CA LEU A 127 3.57 -1.42 -15.33
C LEU A 127 2.32 -1.37 -14.46
N ALA A 128 1.12 -1.37 -15.06
CA ALA A 128 -0.14 -1.40 -14.33
C ALA A 128 -0.25 -2.62 -13.43
N GLN A 129 0.13 -3.80 -13.91
CA GLN A 129 0.13 -5.01 -13.09
C GLN A 129 1.03 -4.88 -11.85
N ASN A 130 2.24 -4.34 -12.01
CA ASN A 130 3.17 -4.15 -10.92
C ASN A 130 2.64 -3.10 -9.92
N GLN A 131 2.13 -1.97 -10.42
CA GLN A 131 1.63 -0.89 -9.59
C GLN A 131 0.37 -1.30 -8.80
N LEU A 132 -0.56 -2.03 -9.42
CA LEU A 132 -1.74 -2.57 -8.74
C LEU A 132 -1.36 -3.62 -7.68
N PHE A 133 -0.33 -4.43 -7.94
CA PHE A 133 0.20 -5.38 -6.95
C PHE A 133 0.82 -4.66 -5.75
N TYR A 134 1.62 -3.60 -5.98
CA TYR A 134 2.18 -2.79 -4.90
C TYR A 134 1.08 -2.07 -4.10
N ALA A 135 0.07 -1.52 -4.79
CA ALA A 135 -1.08 -0.89 -4.14
C ALA A 135 -1.85 -1.90 -3.26
N MET A 136 -2.10 -3.10 -3.76
CA MET A 136 -2.73 -4.18 -3.00
C MET A 136 -1.94 -4.52 -1.74
N ALA A 137 -0.63 -4.66 -1.84
CA ALA A 137 0.22 -4.99 -0.71
C ALA A 137 0.31 -3.85 0.31
N ALA A 138 0.40 -2.59 -0.15
CA ALA A 138 0.65 -1.44 0.71
C ALA A 138 -0.63 -0.89 1.37
N ILE A 139 -1.73 -0.73 0.61
CA ILE A 139 -2.90 0.01 1.09
C ILE A 139 -3.63 -0.74 2.20
N HIS A 140 -4.05 -1.96 1.93
CA HIS A 140 -4.93 -2.68 2.85
C HIS A 140 -4.23 -3.17 4.10
N SER A 141 -2.99 -3.64 3.99
CA SER A 141 -2.20 -4.08 5.15
C SER A 141 -1.87 -2.90 6.06
N SER A 142 -1.38 -1.79 5.50
CA SER A 142 -1.07 -0.60 6.30
C SER A 142 -2.31 0.01 6.93
N THR A 143 -3.45 0.03 6.23
CA THR A 143 -4.73 0.48 6.78
C THR A 143 -5.18 -0.39 7.95
N ALA A 144 -5.09 -1.71 7.80
CA ALA A 144 -5.48 -2.63 8.86
C ALA A 144 -4.60 -2.46 10.11
N ILE A 145 -3.28 -2.36 9.93
CA ILE A 145 -2.33 -2.13 11.02
C ILE A 145 -2.60 -0.79 11.71
N LEU A 146 -2.78 0.28 10.94
CA LEU A 146 -3.06 1.61 11.49
C LEU A 146 -4.36 1.64 12.29
N LEU A 147 -5.40 0.97 11.82
CA LEU A 147 -6.66 0.87 12.55
C LEU A 147 -6.52 0.04 13.82
N SER A 148 -5.77 -1.06 13.79
CA SER A 148 -5.51 -1.86 15.00
C SER A 148 -4.80 -1.03 16.06
N ILE A 149 -3.74 -0.30 15.67
CA ILE A 149 -3.01 0.61 16.56
C ILE A 149 -3.95 1.69 17.13
N LEU A 150 -4.80 2.28 16.28
CA LEU A 150 -5.74 3.30 16.71
C LEU A 150 -6.75 2.74 17.73
N TYR A 151 -7.30 1.55 17.48
CA TYR A 151 -8.22 0.92 18.42
C TYR A 151 -7.55 0.58 19.75
N ASP A 152 -6.30 0.11 19.72
CA ASP A 152 -5.53 -0.13 20.95
C ASP A 152 -5.26 1.18 21.71
N LEU A 153 -5.00 2.29 21.00
CA LEU A 153 -4.74 3.59 21.62
C LEU A 153 -5.97 4.25 22.25
N ILE A 154 -7.18 3.98 21.72
CA ILE A 154 -8.42 4.52 22.31
C ILE A 154 -9.01 3.64 23.41
N ASP A 155 -8.46 2.45 23.64
CA ASP A 155 -8.87 1.57 24.73
C ASP A 155 -8.40 2.16 26.06
N GLU A 156 -9.32 2.31 27.02
CA GLU A 156 -9.04 2.88 28.35
C GLU A 156 -7.92 2.12 29.09
N ARG A 157 -7.74 0.84 28.80
CA ARG A 157 -6.66 0.03 29.37
C ARG A 157 -5.26 0.52 29.02
N HIS A 158 -5.13 1.29 27.95
CA HIS A 158 -3.86 1.80 27.43
C HIS A 158 -3.67 3.33 27.60
N GLU A 159 -4.47 3.99 28.46
CA GLU A 159 -4.42 5.44 28.65
C GLU A 159 -3.02 5.94 29.06
N HIS A 160 -2.34 5.19 29.93
CA HIS A 160 -0.96 5.50 30.33
C HIS A 160 0.04 5.39 29.16
N ALA A 161 -0.13 4.40 28.27
CA ALA A 161 0.71 4.24 27.09
C ALA A 161 0.54 5.41 26.12
N LYS A 162 -0.69 5.89 25.95
CA LYS A 162 -1.00 7.04 25.11
C LYS A 162 -0.26 8.30 25.53
N ALA A 163 -0.26 8.62 26.85
CA ALA A 163 0.47 9.77 27.38
C ALA A 163 1.98 9.66 27.10
N ASP A 164 2.55 8.49 27.33
CA ASP A 164 3.97 8.19 27.08
C ASP A 164 4.34 8.34 25.59
N LEU A 165 3.50 7.85 24.68
CA LEU A 165 3.73 7.95 23.24
C LEU A 165 3.66 9.40 22.75
N VAL A 166 2.69 10.18 23.24
CA VAL A 166 2.59 11.60 22.91
C VAL A 166 3.84 12.34 23.38
N GLY A 167 4.30 12.11 24.62
CA GLY A 167 5.52 12.71 25.15
C GLY A 167 6.77 12.38 24.32
N GLU A 168 6.92 11.12 23.88
CA GLU A 168 8.03 10.69 23.01
C GLU A 168 7.99 11.40 21.67
N ILE A 169 6.81 11.51 21.05
CA ILE A 169 6.60 12.18 19.75
C ILE A 169 6.94 13.68 19.85
N GLU A 170 6.43 14.35 20.88
CA GLU A 170 6.70 15.77 21.12
C GLU A 170 8.19 16.04 21.38
N GLN A 171 8.84 15.20 22.16
CA GLN A 171 10.27 15.32 22.43
C GLN A 171 11.10 15.12 21.14
N ALA A 172 10.81 14.10 20.35
CA ALA A 172 11.51 13.86 19.07
C ALA A 172 11.28 15.03 18.09
N HIS A 173 10.05 15.56 18.02
CA HIS A 173 9.77 16.70 17.15
C HIS A 173 10.50 17.97 17.62
N LYS A 174 10.58 18.22 18.92
CA LYS A 174 11.30 19.35 19.51
C LYS A 174 12.82 19.27 19.26
N GLU A 175 13.38 18.06 19.34
CA GLU A 175 14.82 17.82 19.15
C GLU A 175 15.25 18.00 17.69
N PHE A 176 14.47 17.49 16.74
CA PHE A 176 14.86 17.42 15.32
C PHE A 176 14.19 18.48 14.42
N GLY A 177 13.13 19.14 14.87
CA GLY A 177 12.39 20.15 14.12
C GLY A 177 11.67 19.65 12.86
N SER A 178 11.93 18.40 12.43
CA SER A 178 11.33 17.78 11.26
C SER A 178 11.32 16.25 11.38
N TRP A 179 10.41 15.59 10.65
CA TRP A 179 10.34 14.12 10.59
C TRP A 179 11.41 13.55 9.66
N SER A 180 12.65 13.54 10.14
CA SER A 180 13.75 12.86 9.47
C SER A 180 13.82 11.38 9.88
N ARG A 181 14.62 10.59 9.14
CA ARG A 181 14.90 9.20 9.53
C ARG A 181 15.49 9.10 10.94
N GLN A 182 16.30 10.08 11.33
CA GLN A 182 16.89 10.15 12.66
C GLN A 182 15.83 10.41 13.74
N ALA A 183 14.89 11.36 13.50
CA ALA A 183 13.78 11.61 14.41
C ALA A 183 12.90 10.36 14.59
N LEU A 184 12.56 9.69 13.48
CA LEU A 184 11.77 8.45 13.54
C LEU A 184 12.46 7.32 14.30
N SER A 185 13.80 7.22 14.22
CA SER A 185 14.57 6.21 14.97
C SER A 185 14.57 6.39 16.48
N LYS A 186 14.16 7.56 16.98
CA LYS A 186 14.02 7.85 18.41
C LYS A 186 12.66 7.44 18.98
N LEU A 187 11.68 7.14 18.13
CA LEU A 187 10.35 6.72 18.58
C LEU A 187 10.32 5.24 18.99
N VAL A 188 11.07 4.90 20.02
CA VAL A 188 11.27 3.51 20.48
C VAL A 188 10.03 2.93 21.14
N LYS A 189 9.32 3.74 21.95
CA LYS A 189 8.07 3.33 22.60
C LYS A 189 6.97 3.11 21.54
N LEU A 190 6.87 4.04 20.58
CA LEU A 190 5.92 3.92 19.48
C LEU A 190 6.21 2.66 18.65
N ASP A 191 7.46 2.39 18.29
CA ASP A 191 7.86 1.18 17.56
C ASP A 191 7.49 -0.10 18.34
N SER A 192 7.73 -0.12 19.65
CA SER A 192 7.36 -1.24 20.51
C SER A 192 5.85 -1.43 20.61
N PHE A 193 5.09 -0.35 20.74
CA PHE A 193 3.63 -0.39 20.77
C PHE A 193 3.05 -0.90 19.45
N MET A 194 3.58 -0.41 18.32
CA MET A 194 3.19 -0.88 16.99
C MET A 194 3.45 -2.37 16.80
N LYS A 195 4.62 -2.85 17.21
CA LYS A 195 4.98 -4.28 17.14
C LYS A 195 4.06 -5.16 17.99
N GLU A 196 3.72 -4.71 19.19
CA GLU A 196 2.82 -5.46 20.06
C GLU A 196 1.38 -5.46 19.53
N SER A 197 0.87 -4.33 19.03
CA SER A 197 -0.42 -4.27 18.34
C SER A 197 -0.46 -5.23 17.14
N GLN A 198 0.59 -5.27 16.32
CA GLN A 198 0.70 -6.20 15.19
C GLN A 198 0.75 -7.66 15.64
N ARG A 199 1.37 -7.96 16.76
CA ARG A 199 1.43 -9.31 17.33
C ARG A 199 0.04 -9.79 17.77
N ILE A 200 -0.75 -8.89 18.35
CA ILE A 200 -2.11 -9.20 18.83
C ILE A 200 -3.09 -9.28 17.67
N HIS A 201 -2.99 -8.34 16.71
CA HIS A 201 -3.89 -8.20 15.57
C HIS A 201 -3.22 -8.65 14.26
N TYR A 202 -2.76 -9.88 14.21
CA TYR A 202 -2.05 -10.39 13.04
C TYR A 202 -2.91 -10.34 11.77
N VAL A 203 -2.42 -9.59 10.77
CA VAL A 203 -3.08 -9.44 9.46
C VAL A 203 -2.77 -10.65 8.58
N GLY A 204 -3.62 -11.67 8.57
CA GLY A 204 -3.39 -12.80 7.67
C GLY A 204 -4.10 -14.11 7.99
N HIS A 205 -4.58 -14.29 9.20
CA HIS A 205 -5.34 -15.51 9.54
C HIS A 205 -6.73 -15.12 10.03
N GLY A 206 -7.74 -15.34 9.17
CA GLY A 206 -9.12 -15.35 9.63
C GLY A 206 -9.26 -16.35 10.79
N LYS A 207 -9.59 -15.81 11.98
CA LYS A 207 -9.94 -16.59 13.18
C LYS A 207 -8.81 -17.39 13.85
N CYS A 208 -7.72 -16.76 14.26
CA CYS A 208 -7.11 -17.17 15.52
C CYS A 208 -7.66 -16.29 16.64
N HIS A 209 -8.69 -16.78 17.30
CA HIS A 209 -9.11 -16.30 18.61
C HIS A 209 -8.04 -16.80 19.59
N ILE A 210 -6.95 -16.05 19.75
CA ILE A 210 -6.07 -16.23 20.90
C ILE A 210 -6.66 -15.34 21.99
N PRO A 211 -7.20 -15.93 23.08
CA PRO A 211 -7.65 -15.12 24.21
C PRO A 211 -6.44 -14.33 24.72
N SER A 212 -6.56 -13.01 24.78
CA SER A 212 -5.52 -12.16 25.37
C SER A 212 -5.45 -12.46 26.87
N LEU A 213 -4.45 -13.19 27.30
CA LEU A 213 -4.19 -13.51 28.69
C LEU A 213 -2.86 -12.93 29.20
N ALA A 214 -2.48 -11.74 28.79
CA ALA A 214 -1.40 -11.06 29.50
C ALA A 214 -1.59 -9.54 29.47
N PRO A 215 -1.50 -8.86 30.63
CA PRO A 215 -1.44 -7.40 30.63
C PRO A 215 -0.13 -6.96 29.98
N PHE A 216 -0.21 -5.93 29.16
CA PHE A 216 0.92 -5.24 28.54
C PHE A 216 1.93 -4.84 29.62
N ARG A 217 3.12 -5.45 29.64
CA ARG A 217 4.25 -4.98 30.45
C ARG A 217 5.19 -4.21 29.55
N VAL A 218 5.19 -2.90 29.68
CA VAL A 218 6.29 -2.06 29.22
C VAL A 218 7.48 -2.42 30.10
N GLY A 219 8.47 -3.13 29.52
CA GLY A 219 9.74 -3.36 30.22
C GLY A 219 10.43 -2.03 30.46
N VAL A 220 10.80 -1.76 31.73
CA VAL A 220 11.65 -0.67 32.19
C VAL A 220 13.08 -0.92 31.71
#